data_292766d1de2e31b103beedbd178f33af
#
_entry.id   292766d1de2e31b103beedbd178f33af
#
_cell.length_a   1.000
_cell.length_b   1.000
_cell.length_c   1.000
_cell.angle_alpha   90.00
_cell.angle_beta   90.00
_cell.angle_gamma   90.00
#
_symmetry.space_group_name_H-M   'P 1'
#
loop_
_entity.id
_entity.type
_entity.pdbx_description
1 polymer ?
#
loop_
_entity_poly.entity_id
_entity_poly.type
_entity_poly.pdbx_seq_one_letter_code
_entity_poly.pdbx_strand_id
1 'polypeptide(L)'
;HFTSTENYKNRVIQMGEDPESVFLVGAPGLDNIFNMTLLSKHELENELNWKINQPTALFTYHPETLSSKVIKEEIKKILLEIKNSTINVLFTYANSDNGGRIINNEIENFALLDKTKYLVVKNLGQLNYLSAIKNLDVLIGNTSSGIIEAASFYKPVVNIGNRQLGRLQNKNVINCNIGNIELSISKSISNSFLQICHDVK
;
A
#
# COMPACT_ATOMS: atom_id res chain seq x y z
N HIS A 1 16.17 19.39 -12.78
CA HIS A 1 15.48 18.13 -12.48
C HIS A 1 15.70 17.75 -11.02
N PHE A 2 14.62 17.38 -10.31
CA PHE A 2 14.70 16.89 -8.95
C PHE A 2 14.37 15.40 -8.93
N THR A 3 15.29 14.56 -8.43
CA THR A 3 15.17 13.10 -8.46
C THR A 3 15.17 12.52 -7.05
N SER A 4 14.43 11.42 -6.88
CA SER A 4 14.26 10.80 -5.55
C SER A 4 15.36 9.79 -5.20
N THR A 5 16.09 9.27 -6.18
CA THR A 5 17.17 8.28 -5.96
C THR A 5 18.32 8.50 -6.92
N GLU A 6 19.51 8.02 -6.55
CA GLU A 6 20.70 8.07 -7.39
C GLU A 6 20.49 7.39 -8.75
N ASN A 7 19.79 6.25 -8.74
CA ASN A 7 19.46 5.55 -9.99
C ASN A 7 18.59 6.38 -10.93
N TYR A 8 17.63 7.13 -10.38
CA TYR A 8 16.79 8.02 -11.21
C TYR A 8 17.56 9.25 -11.68
N LYS A 9 18.47 9.80 -10.87
CA LYS A 9 19.41 10.85 -11.29
C LYS A 9 20.21 10.39 -12.49
N ASN A 10 20.86 9.23 -12.40
CA ASN A 10 21.69 8.67 -13.46
C ASN A 10 20.88 8.41 -14.75
N ARG A 11 19.63 7.96 -14.63
CA ARG A 11 18.74 7.78 -15.79
C ARG A 11 18.41 9.10 -16.49
N VAL A 12 18.12 10.15 -15.74
CA VAL A 12 17.85 11.49 -16.29
C VAL A 12 19.07 12.02 -17.04
N ILE A 13 20.27 11.88 -16.49
CA ILE A 13 21.52 12.24 -17.15
C ILE A 13 21.73 11.41 -18.43
N GLN A 14 21.48 10.10 -18.38
CA GLN A 14 21.56 9.22 -19.57
C GLN A 14 20.58 9.61 -20.69
N MET A 15 19.46 10.24 -20.34
CA MET A 15 18.50 10.76 -21.31
C MET A 15 18.96 12.07 -21.99
N GLY A 16 20.14 12.59 -21.61
CA GLY A 16 20.77 13.75 -22.24
C GLY A 16 20.70 15.06 -21.44
N GLU A 17 20.24 15.01 -20.19
CA GLU A 17 20.20 16.19 -19.32
C GLU A 17 21.60 16.51 -18.76
N ASP A 18 21.87 17.81 -18.60
CA ASP A 18 23.10 18.26 -17.98
C ASP A 18 23.20 17.79 -16.52
N PRO A 19 24.26 17.08 -16.13
CA PRO A 19 24.45 16.59 -14.76
C PRO A 19 24.33 17.69 -13.69
N GLU A 20 24.74 18.93 -13.99
CA GLU A 20 24.65 20.07 -13.09
C GLU A 20 23.21 20.56 -12.87
N SER A 21 22.30 20.20 -13.77
CA SER A 21 20.86 20.50 -13.66
C SER A 21 20.05 19.42 -12.95
N VAL A 22 20.66 18.29 -12.56
CA VAL A 22 19.97 17.15 -11.95
C VAL A 22 20.34 16.98 -10.47
N PHE A 23 19.39 17.26 -9.60
CA PHE A 23 19.56 17.26 -8.14
C PHE A 23 18.95 16.02 -7.50
N LEU A 24 19.71 15.35 -6.63
CA LEU A 24 19.20 14.28 -5.77
C LEU A 24 18.61 14.90 -4.51
N VAL A 25 17.28 14.87 -4.38
CA VAL A 25 16.57 15.53 -3.27
C VAL A 25 15.74 14.57 -2.40
N GLY A 26 15.68 13.29 -2.77
CA GLY A 26 14.79 12.33 -2.12
C GLY A 26 13.35 12.42 -2.64
N ALA A 27 12.44 11.65 -2.04
CA ALA A 27 11.02 11.69 -2.36
C ALA A 27 10.32 12.73 -1.49
N PRO A 28 9.81 13.86 -2.04
CA PRO A 28 9.23 14.95 -1.24
C PRO A 28 8.05 14.51 -0.35
N GLY A 29 7.32 13.47 -0.74
CA GLY A 29 6.24 12.90 0.07
C GLY A 29 6.69 12.38 1.44
N LEU A 30 7.99 12.03 1.58
CA LEU A 30 8.55 11.55 2.85
C LEU A 30 8.71 12.66 3.89
N ASP A 31 8.84 13.92 3.47
CA ASP A 31 8.95 15.05 4.39
C ASP A 31 7.74 15.16 5.31
N ASN A 32 6.56 14.77 4.81
CA ASN A 32 5.34 14.76 5.62
C ASN A 32 5.40 13.74 6.76
N ILE A 33 6.12 12.62 6.59
CA ILE A 33 6.30 11.60 7.62
C ILE A 33 7.07 12.18 8.82
N PHE A 34 8.05 13.04 8.56
CA PHE A 34 8.89 13.65 9.59
C PHE A 34 8.29 14.92 10.18
N ASN A 35 7.50 15.67 9.39
CA ASN A 35 6.99 16.98 9.79
C ASN A 35 5.57 16.94 10.39
N MET A 36 4.84 15.82 10.25
CA MET A 36 3.48 15.68 10.80
C MET A 36 3.47 14.92 12.11
N THR A 37 2.69 15.39 13.07
CA THR A 37 2.37 14.62 14.28
C THR A 37 1.32 13.57 13.91
N LEU A 38 1.78 12.32 13.72
CA LEU A 38 0.92 11.20 13.36
C LEU A 38 0.17 10.66 14.57
N LEU A 39 -1.08 10.27 14.36
CA LEU A 39 -1.95 9.71 15.37
C LEU A 39 -1.35 8.44 16.00
N SER A 40 -1.59 8.27 17.30
CA SER A 40 -1.43 6.99 17.96
C SER A 40 -2.49 5.97 17.47
N LYS A 41 -2.32 4.69 17.80
CA LYS A 41 -3.29 3.66 17.47
C LYS A 41 -4.68 3.98 18.04
N HIS A 42 -4.75 4.40 19.29
CA HIS A 42 -6.01 4.75 19.96
C HIS A 42 -6.72 5.95 19.32
N GLU A 43 -5.97 7.00 18.96
CA GLU A 43 -6.53 8.16 18.26
C GLU A 43 -7.05 7.78 16.87
N LEU A 44 -6.32 6.93 16.14
CA LEU A 44 -6.75 6.42 14.84
C LEU A 44 -8.01 5.55 14.96
N GLU A 45 -8.11 4.69 15.98
CA GLU A 45 -9.33 3.90 16.27
C GLU A 45 -10.53 4.79 16.53
N ASN A 46 -10.34 5.88 17.29
CA ASN A 46 -11.42 6.84 17.58
C ASN A 46 -11.85 7.59 16.32
N GLU A 47 -10.88 8.04 15.52
CA GLU A 47 -11.15 8.75 14.26
C GLU A 47 -11.90 7.86 13.25
N LEU A 48 -11.54 6.59 13.17
CA LEU A 48 -12.17 5.61 12.29
C LEU A 48 -13.46 5.00 12.87
N ASN A 49 -13.74 5.22 14.16
CA ASN A 49 -14.76 4.49 14.93
C ASN A 49 -14.70 2.98 14.70
N TRP A 50 -13.46 2.44 14.69
CA TRP A 50 -13.20 1.03 14.41
C TRP A 50 -12.01 0.51 15.22
N LYS A 51 -12.10 -0.72 15.75
CA LYS A 51 -11.07 -1.31 16.59
C LYS A 51 -10.03 -2.10 15.79
N ILE A 52 -8.75 -1.84 16.12
CA ILE A 52 -7.59 -2.47 15.51
C ILE A 52 -7.05 -3.54 16.48
N ASN A 53 -7.74 -4.68 16.59
CA ASN A 53 -7.48 -5.69 17.65
C ASN A 53 -6.64 -6.90 17.21
N GLN A 54 -6.40 -7.09 15.90
CA GLN A 54 -5.69 -8.24 15.31
C GLN A 54 -4.74 -7.78 14.24
N PRO A 55 -3.92 -8.65 13.64
CA PRO A 55 -3.18 -8.25 12.46
C PRO A 55 -4.10 -7.59 11.46
N THR A 56 -3.81 -6.34 11.14
CA THR A 56 -4.66 -5.49 10.30
C THR A 56 -3.88 -4.95 9.13
N ALA A 57 -4.44 -5.09 7.93
CA ALA A 57 -3.87 -4.55 6.70
C ALA A 57 -4.49 -3.20 6.33
N LEU A 58 -3.69 -2.33 5.73
CA LEU A 58 -4.15 -1.22 4.89
C LEU A 58 -4.19 -1.71 3.44
N PHE A 59 -5.38 -1.70 2.83
CA PHE A 59 -5.56 -2.16 1.45
C PHE A 59 -5.88 -1.02 0.51
N THR A 60 -5.09 -0.90 -0.57
CA THR A 60 -5.34 0.04 -1.65
C THR A 60 -4.97 -0.60 -2.98
N TYR A 61 -5.96 -0.82 -3.86
CA TYR A 61 -5.75 -1.44 -5.16
C TYR A 61 -6.33 -0.60 -6.28
N HIS A 62 -5.56 -0.43 -7.36
CA HIS A 62 -5.94 0.32 -8.56
C HIS A 62 -6.00 -0.60 -9.77
N PRO A 63 -6.90 -0.35 -10.73
CA PRO A 63 -6.98 -1.20 -11.93
C PRO A 63 -5.69 -1.11 -12.77
N GLU A 64 -5.27 -2.24 -13.31
CA GLU A 64 -4.12 -2.36 -14.23
C GLU A 64 -4.56 -2.52 -15.69
N THR A 65 -5.83 -2.77 -15.95
CA THR A 65 -6.42 -2.96 -17.28
C THR A 65 -7.60 -2.03 -17.48
N LEU A 66 -7.99 -1.83 -18.74
CA LEU A 66 -9.19 -1.05 -19.12
C LEU A 66 -10.44 -1.93 -19.27
N SER A 67 -10.31 -3.26 -19.25
CA SER A 67 -11.45 -4.18 -19.40
C SER A 67 -12.23 -4.32 -18.10
N SER A 68 -13.45 -3.79 -18.06
CA SER A 68 -14.33 -3.84 -16.87
C SER A 68 -14.63 -5.26 -16.40
N LYS A 69 -14.74 -6.22 -17.30
CA LYS A 69 -14.96 -7.64 -16.96
C LYS A 69 -13.74 -8.23 -16.24
N VAL A 70 -12.55 -7.98 -16.77
CA VAL A 70 -11.29 -8.45 -16.18
C VAL A 70 -11.09 -7.83 -14.80
N ILE A 71 -11.30 -6.52 -14.65
CA ILE A 71 -11.19 -5.81 -13.35
C ILE A 71 -12.10 -6.45 -12.30
N LYS A 72 -13.35 -6.74 -12.67
CA LYS A 72 -14.31 -7.33 -11.75
C LYS A 72 -13.92 -8.74 -11.31
N GLU A 73 -13.40 -9.54 -12.21
CA GLU A 73 -12.92 -10.88 -11.90
C GLU A 73 -11.66 -10.86 -11.04
N GLU A 74 -10.74 -9.95 -11.34
CA GLU A 74 -9.51 -9.76 -10.57
C GLU A 74 -9.80 -9.36 -9.12
N ILE A 75 -10.56 -8.29 -8.91
CA ILE A 75 -10.84 -7.82 -7.55
C ILE A 75 -11.58 -8.87 -6.73
N LYS A 76 -12.51 -9.64 -7.33
CA LYS A 76 -13.18 -10.75 -6.64
C LYS A 76 -12.21 -11.85 -6.18
N LYS A 77 -11.23 -12.19 -7.01
CA LYS A 77 -10.18 -13.16 -6.63
C LYS A 77 -9.31 -12.63 -5.51
N ILE A 78 -8.90 -11.36 -5.59
CA ILE A 78 -8.11 -10.70 -4.52
C ILE A 78 -8.89 -10.73 -3.20
N LEU A 79 -10.16 -10.36 -3.21
CA LEU A 79 -11.01 -10.34 -2.02
C LEU A 79 -11.25 -11.75 -1.46
N LEU A 80 -11.30 -12.78 -2.30
CA LEU A 80 -11.39 -14.18 -1.86
C LEU A 80 -10.12 -14.62 -1.11
N GLU A 81 -8.93 -14.29 -1.63
CA GLU A 81 -7.65 -14.55 -0.97
C GLU A 81 -7.56 -13.83 0.39
N ILE A 82 -8.03 -12.57 0.45
CA ILE A 82 -8.12 -11.81 1.71
C ILE A 82 -9.08 -12.49 2.70
N LYS A 83 -10.23 -12.97 2.23
CA LYS A 83 -11.19 -13.69 3.07
C LYS A 83 -10.61 -14.95 3.70
N ASN A 84 -9.78 -15.67 2.96
CA ASN A 84 -9.13 -16.88 3.42
C ASN A 84 -8.01 -16.59 4.46
N SER A 85 -7.46 -15.37 4.43
CA SER A 85 -6.49 -14.93 5.43
C SER A 85 -7.20 -14.57 6.75
N THR A 86 -6.48 -14.62 7.86
CA THR A 86 -7.01 -14.29 9.20
C THR A 86 -6.82 -12.81 9.56
N ILE A 87 -6.64 -11.93 8.56
CA ILE A 87 -6.30 -10.52 8.76
C ILE A 87 -7.56 -9.62 8.70
N ASN A 88 -7.59 -8.60 9.54
CA ASN A 88 -8.55 -7.51 9.40
C ASN A 88 -8.08 -6.55 8.31
N VAL A 89 -8.99 -5.83 7.68
CA VAL A 89 -8.60 -4.93 6.57
C VAL A 89 -9.31 -3.59 6.63
N LEU A 90 -8.50 -2.53 6.61
CA LEU A 90 -8.92 -1.18 6.32
C LEU A 90 -8.76 -0.95 4.81
N PHE A 91 -9.86 -0.91 4.10
CA PHE A 91 -9.90 -0.63 2.67
C PHE A 91 -9.96 0.86 2.38
N THR A 92 -9.18 1.31 1.42
CA THR A 92 -9.34 2.62 0.80
C THR A 92 -9.83 2.45 -0.64
N TYR A 93 -10.49 3.48 -1.17
CA TYR A 93 -10.95 3.46 -2.54
C TYR A 93 -9.78 3.48 -3.54
N ALA A 94 -10.00 2.84 -4.67
CA ALA A 94 -9.22 3.07 -5.87
C ALA A 94 -9.35 4.54 -6.29
N ASN A 95 -8.32 5.06 -6.96
CA ASN A 95 -8.38 6.37 -7.58
C ASN A 95 -9.49 6.47 -8.65
N SER A 96 -9.68 7.69 -9.19
CA SER A 96 -10.71 7.97 -10.20
C SER A 96 -10.44 7.38 -11.58
N ASP A 97 -9.43 6.53 -11.75
CA ASP A 97 -9.11 5.88 -13.00
C ASP A 97 -10.26 5.01 -13.50
N ASN A 98 -10.27 4.75 -14.81
CA ASN A 98 -11.27 3.89 -15.43
C ASN A 98 -11.26 2.51 -14.76
N GLY A 99 -12.42 2.07 -14.28
CA GLY A 99 -12.57 0.81 -13.53
C GLY A 99 -12.46 0.95 -12.00
N GLY A 100 -12.02 2.08 -11.45
CA GLY A 100 -11.97 2.31 -10.01
C GLY A 100 -13.31 2.14 -9.31
N ARG A 101 -14.41 2.55 -9.95
CA ARG A 101 -15.78 2.35 -9.43
C ARG A 101 -16.16 0.88 -9.28
N ILE A 102 -15.67 0.02 -10.19
CA ILE A 102 -15.94 -1.44 -10.12
C ILE A 102 -15.24 -2.01 -8.88
N ILE A 103 -13.97 -1.64 -8.67
CA ILE A 103 -13.21 -2.06 -7.50
C ILE A 103 -13.89 -1.60 -6.22
N ASN A 104 -14.26 -0.32 -6.15
CA ASN A 104 -14.88 0.26 -4.96
C ASN A 104 -16.20 -0.42 -4.60
N ASN A 105 -17.06 -0.71 -5.59
CA ASN A 105 -18.32 -1.42 -5.37
C ASN A 105 -18.11 -2.86 -4.86
N GLU A 106 -17.13 -3.59 -5.41
CA GLU A 106 -16.84 -4.95 -4.94
C GLU A 106 -16.25 -4.93 -3.52
N ILE A 107 -15.42 -3.96 -3.18
CA ILE A 107 -14.89 -3.76 -1.81
C ILE A 107 -16.02 -3.43 -0.82
N GLU A 108 -16.93 -2.52 -1.18
CA GLU A 108 -18.08 -2.17 -0.32
C GLU A 108 -18.95 -3.39 -0.04
N ASN A 109 -19.29 -4.16 -1.10
CA ASN A 109 -20.09 -5.38 -0.95
C ASN A 109 -19.35 -6.43 -0.09
N PHE A 110 -18.05 -6.57 -0.25
CA PHE A 110 -17.25 -7.49 0.53
C PHE A 110 -17.20 -7.11 2.02
N ALA A 111 -17.04 -5.83 2.32
CA ALA A 111 -16.96 -5.36 3.71
C ALA A 111 -18.27 -5.55 4.48
N LEU A 112 -19.40 -5.68 3.81
CA LEU A 112 -20.69 -6.01 4.45
C LEU A 112 -20.72 -7.42 5.04
N LEU A 113 -19.81 -8.32 4.65
CA LEU A 113 -19.74 -9.68 5.17
C LEU A 113 -19.37 -9.71 6.66
N ASP A 114 -18.49 -8.80 7.10
CA ASP A 114 -18.08 -8.69 8.50
C ASP A 114 -17.54 -7.28 8.80
N LYS A 115 -18.38 -6.41 9.31
CA LYS A 115 -18.01 -5.02 9.64
C LYS A 115 -17.05 -4.89 10.82
N THR A 116 -16.85 -5.95 11.58
CA THR A 116 -15.86 -5.97 12.66
C THR A 116 -14.44 -6.19 12.13
N LYS A 117 -14.32 -6.93 11.02
CA LYS A 117 -13.05 -7.23 10.34
C LYS A 117 -12.71 -6.26 9.20
N TYR A 118 -13.73 -5.73 8.52
CA TYR A 118 -13.55 -4.99 7.28
C TYR A 118 -14.16 -3.60 7.40
N LEU A 119 -13.32 -2.58 7.31
CA LEU A 119 -13.73 -1.19 7.25
C LEU A 119 -13.41 -0.62 5.87
N VAL A 120 -14.34 0.12 5.28
CA VAL A 120 -14.11 0.87 4.05
C VAL A 120 -14.15 2.36 4.34
N VAL A 121 -13.07 3.05 4.00
CA VAL A 121 -12.98 4.51 4.06
C VAL A 121 -12.66 5.05 2.68
N LYS A 122 -13.54 5.88 2.13
CA LYS A 122 -13.40 6.41 0.76
C LYS A 122 -12.10 7.19 0.58
N ASN A 123 -11.79 8.04 1.55
CA ASN A 123 -10.57 8.84 1.57
C ASN A 123 -10.16 9.09 3.03
N LEU A 124 -8.99 8.63 3.39
CA LEU A 124 -8.43 8.84 4.73
C LEU A 124 -7.85 10.26 4.93
N GLY A 125 -7.58 10.98 3.85
CA GLY A 125 -6.71 12.15 3.92
C GLY A 125 -5.28 11.78 4.30
N GLN A 126 -4.38 12.75 4.27
CA GLN A 126 -2.96 12.48 4.46
C GLN A 126 -2.62 12.03 5.90
N LEU A 127 -3.17 12.73 6.90
CA LEU A 127 -2.89 12.43 8.31
C LEU A 127 -3.31 11.00 8.68
N ASN A 128 -4.57 10.64 8.42
CA ASN A 128 -5.08 9.31 8.78
C ASN A 128 -4.43 8.21 7.94
N TYR A 129 -4.10 8.48 6.67
CA TYR A 129 -3.43 7.51 5.82
C TYR A 129 -2.02 7.17 6.32
N LEU A 130 -1.19 8.18 6.61
CA LEU A 130 0.15 7.97 7.18
C LEU A 130 0.09 7.36 8.58
N SER A 131 -0.91 7.76 9.38
CA SER A 131 -1.16 7.17 10.69
C SER A 131 -1.60 5.70 10.58
N ALA A 132 -2.38 5.35 9.56
CA ALA A 132 -2.73 3.95 9.26
C ALA A 132 -1.47 3.15 8.88
N ILE A 133 -0.60 3.65 7.99
CA ILE A 133 0.67 2.98 7.68
C ILE A 133 1.49 2.74 8.94
N LYS A 134 1.60 3.74 9.82
CA LYS A 134 2.35 3.63 11.09
C LYS A 134 1.80 2.57 12.04
N ASN A 135 0.48 2.49 12.18
CA ASN A 135 -0.18 1.71 13.24
C ASN A 135 -0.70 0.33 12.79
N LEU A 136 -0.92 0.10 11.50
CA LEU A 136 -1.34 -1.20 10.96
C LEU A 136 -0.13 -2.10 10.69
N ASP A 137 -0.38 -3.38 10.44
CA ASP A 137 0.67 -4.41 10.44
C ASP A 137 1.29 -4.61 9.05
N VAL A 138 0.51 -4.45 7.98
CA VAL A 138 0.96 -4.68 6.59
C VAL A 138 0.18 -3.79 5.61
N LEU A 139 0.83 -3.40 4.50
CA LEU A 139 0.16 -2.81 3.36
C LEU A 139 -0.05 -3.87 2.28
N ILE A 140 -1.26 -3.90 1.71
CA ILE A 140 -1.64 -4.85 0.65
C ILE A 140 -2.20 -4.06 -0.53
N GLY A 141 -1.79 -4.40 -1.74
CA GLY A 141 -2.31 -3.80 -2.97
C GLY A 141 -1.23 -3.44 -3.96
N ASN A 142 -1.48 -2.41 -4.78
CA ASN A 142 -0.54 -2.00 -5.82
C ASN A 142 -0.31 -0.48 -5.85
N THR A 143 -0.44 0.17 -4.69
CA THR A 143 -0.20 1.62 -4.56
C THR A 143 1.30 1.94 -4.50
N SER A 144 1.68 3.13 -5.00
CA SER A 144 3.05 3.63 -4.88
C SER A 144 3.46 3.91 -3.44
N SER A 145 2.51 4.16 -2.56
CA SER A 145 2.73 4.37 -1.14
C SER A 145 3.39 3.15 -0.46
N GLY A 146 3.02 1.92 -0.87
CA GLY A 146 3.69 0.71 -0.42
C GLY A 146 5.17 0.66 -0.79
N ILE A 147 5.56 1.29 -1.90
CA ILE A 147 6.96 1.32 -2.35
C ILE A 147 7.74 2.47 -1.72
N ILE A 148 7.10 3.64 -1.53
CA ILE A 148 7.77 4.89 -1.14
C ILE A 148 7.72 5.11 0.37
N GLU A 149 6.53 5.05 0.98
CA GLU A 149 6.32 5.46 2.38
C GLU A 149 6.46 4.30 3.38
N ALA A 150 6.02 3.08 3.02
CA ALA A 150 5.94 1.96 3.97
C ALA A 150 7.30 1.59 4.60
N ALA A 151 8.39 1.71 3.85
CA ALA A 151 9.74 1.45 4.33
C ALA A 151 10.14 2.38 5.50
N SER A 152 9.72 3.65 5.47
CA SER A 152 9.99 4.63 6.53
C SER A 152 9.29 4.27 7.85
N PHE A 153 8.30 3.41 7.82
CA PHE A 153 7.61 2.88 8.99
C PHE A 153 7.98 1.42 9.31
N TYR A 154 8.97 0.87 8.61
CA TYR A 154 9.39 -0.54 8.76
C TYR A 154 8.25 -1.53 8.51
N LYS A 155 7.30 -1.17 7.65
CA LYS A 155 6.11 -2.00 7.41
C LYS A 155 6.29 -2.91 6.22
N PRO A 156 5.89 -4.19 6.35
CA PRO A 156 5.83 -5.11 5.23
C PRO A 156 4.79 -4.68 4.20
N VAL A 157 5.05 -5.02 2.95
CA VAL A 157 4.16 -4.73 1.82
C VAL A 157 3.94 -5.98 1.00
N VAL A 158 2.69 -6.30 0.72
CA VAL A 158 2.29 -7.30 -0.27
C VAL A 158 1.87 -6.56 -1.54
N ASN A 159 2.78 -6.46 -2.50
CA ASN A 159 2.54 -5.78 -3.77
C ASN A 159 1.95 -6.75 -4.78
N ILE A 160 0.69 -6.49 -5.19
CA ILE A 160 -0.07 -7.35 -6.09
C ILE A 160 0.09 -6.89 -7.54
N GLY A 161 0.48 -7.80 -8.43
CA GLY A 161 0.57 -7.54 -9.87
C GLY A 161 1.77 -6.69 -10.28
N ASN A 162 1.64 -6.03 -11.44
CA ASN A 162 2.77 -5.42 -12.14
C ASN A 162 2.76 -3.88 -12.15
N ARG A 163 1.78 -3.23 -11.52
CA ARG A 163 1.65 -1.76 -11.57
C ARG A 163 2.89 -1.03 -11.06
N GLN A 164 3.66 -1.64 -10.15
CA GLN A 164 4.88 -1.07 -9.60
C GLN A 164 6.16 -1.64 -10.24
N LEU A 165 6.03 -2.40 -11.33
CA LEU A 165 7.18 -2.98 -12.04
C LEU A 165 8.14 -1.88 -12.52
N GLY A 166 9.45 -2.12 -12.35
CA GLY A 166 10.50 -1.17 -12.74
C GLY A 166 10.81 -0.05 -11.73
N ARG A 167 10.03 0.07 -10.65
CA ARG A 167 10.38 0.94 -9.53
C ARG A 167 11.40 0.28 -8.62
N LEU A 168 12.28 1.09 -8.04
CA LEU A 168 13.16 0.63 -6.96
C LEU A 168 12.30 0.24 -5.75
N GLN A 169 12.58 -0.93 -5.19
CA GLN A 169 11.86 -1.49 -4.04
C GLN A 169 12.85 -1.88 -2.96
N ASN A 170 12.43 -1.69 -1.71
CA ASN A 170 13.16 -2.14 -0.54
C ASN A 170 12.82 -3.60 -0.20
N LYS A 171 13.59 -4.19 0.73
CA LYS A 171 13.44 -5.60 1.15
C LYS A 171 12.11 -5.89 1.87
N ASN A 172 11.39 -4.86 2.32
CA ASN A 172 10.08 -4.97 2.97
C ASN A 172 8.94 -5.30 1.98
N VAL A 173 9.21 -5.38 0.67
CA VAL A 173 8.20 -5.63 -0.37
C VAL A 173 8.22 -7.08 -0.82
N ILE A 174 7.06 -7.74 -0.71
CA ILE A 174 6.79 -9.06 -1.29
C ILE A 174 5.95 -8.84 -2.54
N ASN A 175 6.52 -9.11 -3.73
CA ASN A 175 5.75 -9.10 -4.97
C ASN A 175 5.01 -10.42 -5.13
N CYS A 176 3.72 -10.38 -5.45
CA CYS A 176 2.92 -11.58 -5.65
C CYS A 176 1.91 -11.43 -6.81
N ASN A 177 1.49 -12.58 -7.32
CA ASN A 177 0.34 -12.70 -8.20
C ASN A 177 -0.92 -12.97 -7.37
N ILE A 178 -2.11 -12.79 -7.96
CA ILE A 178 -3.40 -12.90 -7.28
C ILE A 178 -3.57 -14.24 -6.54
N GLY A 179 -3.16 -15.37 -7.11
CA GLY A 179 -3.29 -16.69 -6.47
C GLY A 179 -2.33 -16.98 -5.32
N ASN A 180 -1.48 -16.03 -4.92
CA ASN A 180 -0.49 -16.17 -3.87
C ASN A 180 -0.62 -15.09 -2.77
N ILE A 181 -1.75 -14.38 -2.72
CA ILE A 181 -1.94 -13.26 -1.79
C ILE A 181 -2.01 -13.77 -0.34
N GLU A 182 -2.82 -14.79 -0.07
CA GLU A 182 -2.93 -15.39 1.26
C GLU A 182 -1.57 -15.82 1.83
N LEU A 183 -0.79 -16.56 1.03
CA LEU A 183 0.56 -16.99 1.41
C LEU A 183 1.48 -15.80 1.66
N SER A 184 1.40 -14.76 0.81
CA SER A 184 2.20 -13.55 0.93
C SER A 184 1.84 -12.74 2.17
N ILE A 185 0.56 -12.67 2.53
CA ILE A 185 0.08 -12.08 3.79
C ILE A 185 0.69 -12.84 4.98
N SER A 186 0.54 -14.16 5.02
CA SER A 186 1.09 -14.99 6.10
C SER A 186 2.59 -14.81 6.27
N LYS A 187 3.33 -14.73 5.15
CA LYS A 187 4.78 -14.45 5.15
C LYS A 187 5.08 -13.05 5.68
N SER A 188 4.33 -12.04 5.25
CA SER A 188 4.59 -10.63 5.58
C SER A 188 4.48 -10.33 7.08
N ILE A 189 3.59 -11.02 7.79
CA ILE A 189 3.39 -10.85 9.24
C ILE A 189 4.21 -11.83 10.09
N SER A 190 5.05 -12.67 9.47
CA SER A 190 5.94 -13.58 10.20
C SER A 190 7.09 -12.83 10.89
N ASN A 191 7.52 -13.30 12.05
CA ASN A 191 8.62 -12.68 12.80
C ASN A 191 9.90 -12.56 11.96
N SER A 192 10.21 -13.56 11.13
CA SER A 192 11.38 -13.54 10.26
C SER A 192 11.33 -12.43 9.21
N PHE A 193 10.15 -12.15 8.63
CA PHE A 193 10.00 -11.08 7.66
C PHE A 193 9.95 -9.70 8.32
N LEU A 194 9.33 -9.59 9.48
CA LEU A 194 9.32 -8.34 10.25
C LEU A 194 10.74 -7.91 10.62
N GLN A 195 11.64 -8.86 10.96
CA GLN A 195 13.04 -8.56 11.19
C GLN A 195 13.72 -7.96 9.93
N ILE A 196 13.42 -8.50 8.74
CA ILE A 196 13.93 -7.94 7.47
C ILE A 196 13.44 -6.50 7.27
N CYS A 197 12.20 -6.19 7.64
CA CYS A 197 11.65 -4.84 7.53
C CYS A 197 12.39 -3.83 8.43
N HIS A 198 12.85 -4.24 9.60
CA HIS A 198 13.64 -3.38 10.50
C HIS A 198 15.06 -3.11 9.97
N ASP A 199 15.59 -3.96 9.09
CA ASP A 199 16.91 -3.80 8.47
C ASP A 199 16.87 -2.96 7.18
N VAL A 200 15.73 -2.37 6.84
CA VAL A 200 15.58 -1.45 5.70
C VAL A 200 16.23 -0.11 6.05
N LYS A 201 17.22 0.29 5.24
CA LYS A 201 17.92 1.57 5.37
C LYS A 201 17.50 2.52 4.24
#